data_e627a1a6f5aef21b3e975e8acf022a0a
#
_entry.id   e627a1a6f5aef21b3e975e8acf022a0a
#
_cell.length_a   1.000
_cell.length_b   1.000
_cell.length_c   1.000
_cell.angle_alpha   90.00
_cell.angle_beta   90.00
_cell.angle_gamma   90.00
#
_symmetry.space_group_name_H-M   'P 1'
#
loop_
_entity.id
_entity.type
_entity.pdbx_description
1 polymer ?
#
loop_
_entity_poly.entity_id
_entity_poly.type
_entity_poly.pdbx_seq_one_letter_code
_entity_poly.pdbx_strand_id
1 'polypeptide(L)'
;MASYADWLRERPGVLPAFDIAPVGVDVPPSDLLAAYGIPVVPSSAVGTMDEALAAAERLGYPVALKAAGGALRHRLDLGAVRLALADEGDLRAAYAELLAAFGPDVLVQSMVAPGVACTVEVVEDPAFGPVVGFGLSGPASELLGDLAWRAAPLTDRAAAALVDEPRAAPLLHGYRGSTPVDRDALIDLLLRVGRLADDHPRLRALSLNPVLARPDGCSVLHVSAEIGASGIRRDSGPRRLISP
;
A
#
# COMPACT_ATOMS: atom_id res chain seq x y z
N MET A 1 -2.15 34.88 -13.75
CA MET A 1 -1.37 33.70 -13.35
C MET A 1 -2.36 32.60 -13.04
N ALA A 2 -2.22 31.43 -13.69
CA ALA A 2 -3.07 30.28 -13.39
C ALA A 2 -2.83 29.82 -11.94
N SER A 3 -3.91 29.47 -11.23
CA SER A 3 -3.81 28.90 -9.89
C SER A 3 -3.35 27.44 -9.97
N TYR A 4 -2.87 26.86 -8.87
CA TYR A 4 -2.60 25.42 -8.80
C TYR A 4 -3.84 24.59 -9.14
N ALA A 5 -5.02 25.07 -8.77
CA ALA A 5 -6.30 24.48 -9.16
C ALA A 5 -6.55 24.56 -10.69
N ASP A 6 -6.14 25.65 -11.34
CA ASP A 6 -6.25 25.78 -12.80
C ASP A 6 -5.25 24.83 -13.49
N TRP A 7 -4.02 24.75 -12.99
CA TRP A 7 -3.03 23.80 -13.47
C TRP A 7 -3.48 22.32 -13.28
N LEU A 8 -4.15 21.98 -12.17
CA LEU A 8 -4.76 20.67 -11.99
C LEU A 8 -5.84 20.37 -13.04
N ARG A 9 -6.65 21.39 -13.43
CA ARG A 9 -7.68 21.23 -14.47
C ARG A 9 -7.09 21.13 -15.88
N GLU A 10 -5.94 21.74 -16.10
CA GLU A 10 -5.23 21.70 -17.37
C GLU A 10 -4.31 20.49 -17.55
N ARG A 11 -4.18 19.63 -16.53
CA ARG A 11 -3.40 18.39 -16.62
C ARG A 11 -3.95 17.50 -17.75
N PRO A 12 -3.06 16.87 -18.52
CA PRO A 12 -3.51 15.84 -19.47
C PRO A 12 -4.11 14.66 -18.69
N GLY A 13 -5.35 14.32 -19.00
CA GLY A 13 -6.09 13.23 -18.38
C GLY A 13 -7.31 13.70 -17.56
N VAL A 14 -8.06 12.76 -17.04
CA VAL A 14 -9.28 12.97 -16.25
C VAL A 14 -9.01 12.67 -14.78
N LEU A 15 -9.50 13.54 -13.89
CA LEU A 15 -9.57 13.24 -12.46
C LEU A 15 -10.80 12.37 -12.22
N PRO A 16 -10.64 11.16 -11.69
CA PRO A 16 -11.79 10.30 -11.42
C PRO A 16 -12.64 10.87 -10.29
N ALA A 17 -13.96 10.68 -10.40
CA ALA A 17 -14.89 10.91 -9.31
C ALA A 17 -15.12 9.58 -8.58
N PHE A 18 -14.88 9.56 -7.26
CA PHE A 18 -15.18 8.43 -6.41
C PHE A 18 -16.30 8.81 -5.44
N ASP A 19 -17.22 7.89 -5.22
CA ASP A 19 -18.20 7.99 -4.14
C ASP A 19 -17.52 7.53 -2.83
N ILE A 20 -17.11 8.49 -2.00
CA ILE A 20 -16.35 8.26 -0.79
C ILE A 20 -17.17 8.71 0.40
N ALA A 21 -17.44 7.80 1.33
CA ALA A 21 -18.08 8.14 2.59
C ALA A 21 -17.15 9.07 3.41
N PRO A 22 -17.68 10.09 4.09
CA PRO A 22 -16.88 10.94 4.97
C PRO A 22 -16.15 10.10 6.02
N VAL A 23 -14.82 10.19 6.05
CA VAL A 23 -13.96 9.48 6.99
C VAL A 23 -12.89 10.42 7.53
N GLY A 24 -12.62 10.33 8.84
CA GLY A 24 -11.51 11.06 9.46
C GLY A 24 -10.20 10.29 9.31
N VAL A 25 -9.08 11.00 9.39
CA VAL A 25 -7.74 10.40 9.31
C VAL A 25 -7.32 9.68 10.61
N ASP A 26 -8.06 9.87 11.69
CA ASP A 26 -7.76 9.32 13.02
C ASP A 26 -8.36 7.91 13.24
N VAL A 27 -8.67 7.20 12.17
CA VAL A 27 -9.12 5.80 12.17
C VAL A 27 -7.92 4.86 11.86
N PRO A 28 -8.04 3.54 12.11
CA PRO A 28 -7.05 2.59 11.65
C PRO A 28 -6.76 2.74 10.15
N PRO A 29 -5.49 2.63 9.70
CA PRO A 29 -5.14 2.80 8.29
C PRO A 29 -5.91 1.87 7.33
N SER A 30 -6.26 0.65 7.76
CA SER A 30 -7.11 -0.28 7.00
C SER A 30 -8.51 0.28 6.75
N ASP A 31 -9.10 0.93 7.75
CA ASP A 31 -10.46 1.47 7.69
C ASP A 31 -10.47 2.74 6.82
N LEU A 32 -9.40 3.54 6.93
CA LEU A 32 -9.19 4.68 6.04
C LEU A 32 -9.13 4.23 4.58
N LEU A 33 -8.35 3.20 4.26
CA LEU A 33 -8.28 2.64 2.91
C LEU A 33 -9.62 2.07 2.45
N ALA A 34 -10.33 1.35 3.33
CA ALA A 34 -11.62 0.75 3.01
C ALA A 34 -12.66 1.81 2.61
N ALA A 35 -12.67 2.98 3.24
CA ALA A 35 -13.55 4.10 2.88
C ALA A 35 -13.29 4.62 1.46
N TYR A 36 -12.07 4.45 0.94
CA TYR A 36 -11.70 4.76 -0.44
C TYR A 36 -11.85 3.57 -1.40
N GLY A 37 -12.50 2.49 -0.95
CA GLY A 37 -12.70 1.29 -1.77
C GLY A 37 -11.42 0.48 -2.00
N ILE A 38 -10.44 0.59 -1.11
CA ILE A 38 -9.17 -0.14 -1.14
C ILE A 38 -9.16 -1.15 0.02
N PRO A 39 -9.63 -2.38 -0.17
CA PRO A 39 -9.63 -3.38 0.89
C PRO A 39 -8.22 -3.88 1.18
N VAL A 40 -7.89 -3.96 2.46
CA VAL A 40 -6.68 -4.64 2.94
C VAL A 40 -7.03 -6.10 3.22
N VAL A 41 -6.13 -7.02 2.88
CA VAL A 41 -6.30 -8.45 3.15
C VAL A 41 -6.53 -8.67 4.65
N PRO A 42 -7.61 -9.37 5.03
CA PRO A 42 -7.97 -9.57 6.42
C PRO A 42 -6.83 -10.15 7.26
N SER A 43 -6.64 -9.57 8.43
CA SER A 43 -5.63 -10.02 9.39
C SER A 43 -6.08 -9.76 10.82
N SER A 44 -5.48 -10.49 11.77
CA SER A 44 -5.74 -10.34 13.21
C SER A 44 -4.43 -10.32 13.98
N ALA A 45 -4.23 -9.31 14.81
CA ALA A 45 -3.15 -9.29 15.78
C ALA A 45 -3.50 -10.24 16.93
N VAL A 46 -2.55 -11.05 17.35
CA VAL A 46 -2.70 -12.08 18.40
C VAL A 46 -1.48 -12.09 19.30
N GLY A 47 -1.68 -12.37 20.59
CA GLY A 47 -0.62 -12.49 21.59
C GLY A 47 -0.49 -13.88 22.18
N THR A 48 -1.45 -14.77 21.89
CA THR A 48 -1.49 -16.14 22.42
C THR A 48 -1.77 -17.16 21.33
N MET A 49 -1.42 -18.42 21.59
CA MET A 49 -1.68 -19.53 20.68
C MET A 49 -3.20 -19.71 20.43
N ASP A 50 -4.01 -19.61 21.49
CA ASP A 50 -5.46 -19.81 21.38
C ASP A 50 -6.10 -18.69 20.54
N GLU A 51 -5.63 -17.46 20.68
CA GLU A 51 -6.06 -16.35 19.81
C GLU A 51 -5.64 -16.58 18.36
N ALA A 52 -4.43 -17.11 18.12
CA ALA A 52 -3.95 -17.42 16.77
C ALA A 52 -4.81 -18.49 16.09
N LEU A 53 -5.16 -19.54 16.80
CA LEU A 53 -6.04 -20.60 16.30
C LEU A 53 -7.45 -20.05 15.99
N ALA A 54 -8.06 -19.33 16.91
CA ALA A 54 -9.36 -18.71 16.72
C ALA A 54 -9.35 -17.71 15.55
N ALA A 55 -8.26 -16.98 15.35
CA ALA A 55 -8.10 -16.08 14.22
C ALA A 55 -8.00 -16.85 12.90
N ALA A 56 -7.22 -17.93 12.85
CA ALA A 56 -7.06 -18.75 11.65
C ALA A 56 -8.38 -19.45 11.26
N GLU A 57 -9.16 -19.92 12.20
CA GLU A 57 -10.49 -20.49 11.95
C GLU A 57 -11.44 -19.46 11.31
N ARG A 58 -11.45 -18.22 11.81
CA ARG A 58 -12.29 -17.14 11.25
C ARG A 58 -11.84 -16.72 9.85
N LEU A 59 -10.53 -16.66 9.63
CA LEU A 59 -9.94 -16.21 8.36
C LEU A 59 -9.99 -17.30 7.28
N GLY A 60 -10.03 -18.57 7.68
CA GLY A 60 -9.96 -19.74 6.82
C GLY A 60 -8.52 -20.10 6.43
N TYR A 61 -8.18 -21.37 6.56
CA TYR A 61 -6.90 -21.90 6.09
C TYR A 61 -6.84 -21.96 4.56
N PRO A 62 -5.65 -21.81 3.94
CA PRO A 62 -4.36 -21.57 4.58
C PRO A 62 -4.21 -20.12 5.06
N VAL A 63 -3.38 -19.91 6.08
CA VAL A 63 -3.05 -18.59 6.63
C VAL A 63 -1.53 -18.33 6.59
N ALA A 64 -1.18 -17.06 6.81
CA ALA A 64 0.19 -16.63 7.06
C ALA A 64 0.33 -16.14 8.50
N LEU A 65 1.49 -16.38 9.12
CA LEU A 65 1.91 -15.77 10.38
C LEU A 65 3.05 -14.79 10.13
N LYS A 66 2.99 -13.65 10.80
CA LYS A 66 4.01 -12.59 10.68
C LYS A 66 4.34 -12.06 12.08
N ALA A 67 5.62 -11.88 12.39
CA ALA A 67 6.02 -11.13 13.58
C ALA A 67 5.53 -9.66 13.45
N ALA A 68 4.90 -9.13 14.50
CA ALA A 68 4.22 -7.83 14.43
C ALA A 68 5.16 -6.63 14.53
N GLY A 69 6.45 -6.80 14.87
CA GLY A 69 7.44 -5.73 14.91
C GLY A 69 7.56 -5.00 13.55
N GLY A 70 7.43 -3.66 13.56
CA GLY A 70 7.39 -2.88 12.31
C GLY A 70 8.58 -3.13 11.37
N ALA A 71 9.79 -3.31 11.91
CA ALA A 71 11.01 -3.63 11.16
C ALA A 71 11.07 -5.09 10.67
N LEU A 72 10.22 -5.98 11.18
CA LEU A 72 10.25 -7.43 10.92
C LEU A 72 9.17 -7.89 9.93
N ARG A 73 8.12 -7.12 9.76
CA ARG A 73 6.89 -7.52 9.03
C ARG A 73 7.10 -7.96 7.58
N HIS A 74 8.19 -7.56 6.96
CA HIS A 74 8.52 -7.88 5.57
C HIS A 74 9.81 -8.69 5.43
N ARG A 75 10.42 -9.08 6.55
CA ARG A 75 11.70 -9.77 6.60
C ARG A 75 11.52 -11.28 6.50
N LEU A 76 11.21 -11.75 5.28
CA LEU A 76 11.21 -13.18 4.93
C LEU A 76 12.60 -13.81 5.15
N ASP A 77 13.66 -13.05 4.91
CA ASP A 77 15.05 -13.44 5.08
C ASP A 77 15.42 -13.75 6.55
N LEU A 78 14.78 -13.08 7.50
CA LEU A 78 14.95 -13.36 8.92
C LEU A 78 14.02 -14.45 9.44
N GLY A 79 13.16 -15.02 8.59
CA GLY A 79 12.15 -15.98 9.01
C GLY A 79 11.03 -15.38 9.87
N ALA A 80 10.84 -14.05 9.82
CA ALA A 80 9.77 -13.35 10.55
C ALA A 80 8.37 -13.56 9.95
N VAL A 81 8.28 -14.26 8.81
CA VAL A 81 7.03 -14.59 8.13
C VAL A 81 7.00 -16.08 7.80
N ARG A 82 5.88 -16.72 8.10
CA ARG A 82 5.55 -18.10 7.71
C ARG A 82 4.33 -18.07 6.83
N LEU A 83 4.42 -18.68 5.66
CA LEU A 83 3.38 -18.67 4.64
C LEU A 83 2.78 -20.05 4.45
N ALA A 84 1.56 -20.07 3.91
CA ALA A 84 0.86 -21.30 3.48
C ALA A 84 0.67 -22.33 4.60
N LEU A 85 0.38 -21.88 5.81
CA LEU A 85 0.05 -22.77 6.91
C LEU A 85 -1.32 -23.39 6.63
N ALA A 86 -1.32 -24.68 6.34
CA ALA A 86 -2.48 -25.36 5.79
C ALA A 86 -3.49 -25.81 6.85
N ASP A 87 -3.05 -25.96 8.08
CA ASP A 87 -3.86 -26.48 9.17
C ASP A 87 -3.37 -25.99 10.56
N GLU A 88 -4.05 -26.45 11.62
CA GLU A 88 -3.72 -26.15 13.01
C GLU A 88 -2.32 -26.62 13.41
N GLY A 89 -1.87 -27.78 12.89
CA GLY A 89 -0.56 -28.34 13.21
C GLY A 89 0.57 -27.44 12.71
N ASP A 90 0.47 -27.02 11.44
CA ASP A 90 1.39 -26.05 10.82
C ASP A 90 1.41 -24.72 11.59
N LEU A 91 0.22 -24.24 11.95
CA LEU A 91 0.07 -22.98 12.68
C LEU A 91 0.75 -23.04 14.04
N ARG A 92 0.55 -24.12 14.83
CA ARG A 92 1.15 -24.30 16.15
C ARG A 92 2.67 -24.35 16.08
N ALA A 93 3.23 -25.08 15.11
CA ALA A 93 4.66 -25.16 14.92
C ALA A 93 5.25 -23.80 14.55
N ALA A 94 4.66 -23.10 13.57
CA ALA A 94 5.10 -21.79 13.13
C ALA A 94 4.99 -20.72 14.23
N TYR A 95 3.91 -20.73 15.02
CA TYR A 95 3.72 -19.80 16.12
C TYR A 95 4.78 -19.99 17.22
N ALA A 96 5.09 -21.25 17.59
CA ALA A 96 6.13 -21.53 18.58
C ALA A 96 7.51 -21.03 18.13
N GLU A 97 7.85 -21.20 16.86
CA GLU A 97 9.10 -20.68 16.28
C GLU A 97 9.15 -19.15 16.29
N LEU A 98 8.07 -18.48 15.86
CA LEU A 98 8.00 -17.03 15.84
C LEU A 98 8.05 -16.45 17.26
N LEU A 99 7.32 -17.05 18.20
CA LEU A 99 7.33 -16.66 19.61
C LEU A 99 8.73 -16.72 20.21
N ALA A 100 9.47 -17.80 19.93
CA ALA A 100 10.82 -17.99 20.44
C ALA A 100 11.83 -17.00 19.85
N ALA A 101 11.66 -16.64 18.56
CA ALA A 101 12.61 -15.79 17.85
C ALA A 101 12.30 -14.28 17.97
N PHE A 102 11.01 -13.90 18.02
CA PHE A 102 10.56 -12.52 17.85
C PHE A 102 9.60 -12.03 18.93
N GLY A 103 9.17 -12.90 19.83
CA GLY A 103 8.21 -12.54 20.90
C GLY A 103 6.74 -12.81 20.53
N PRO A 104 5.81 -12.47 21.45
CA PRO A 104 4.41 -12.89 21.36
C PRO A 104 3.57 -12.13 20.34
N ASP A 105 4.01 -10.97 19.93
CA ASP A 105 3.23 -10.12 19.02
C ASP A 105 3.28 -10.66 17.58
N VAL A 106 2.23 -11.35 17.20
CA VAL A 106 2.10 -12.03 15.90
C VAL A 106 0.84 -11.55 15.18
N LEU A 107 0.90 -11.52 13.87
CA LEU A 107 -0.22 -11.24 13.00
C LEU A 107 -0.60 -12.52 12.24
N VAL A 108 -1.84 -12.96 12.34
CA VAL A 108 -2.44 -14.00 11.49
C VAL A 108 -3.13 -13.31 10.31
N GLN A 109 -2.84 -13.72 9.08
CA GLN A 109 -3.41 -13.12 7.88
C GLN A 109 -3.89 -14.18 6.91
N SER A 110 -5.01 -13.91 6.22
CA SER A 110 -5.47 -14.75 5.12
C SER A 110 -4.42 -14.83 4.02
N MET A 111 -4.24 -16.03 3.46
CA MET A 111 -3.41 -16.19 2.27
C MET A 111 -4.11 -15.64 1.04
N VAL A 112 -3.32 -15.06 0.16
CA VAL A 112 -3.75 -14.68 -1.19
C VAL A 112 -2.84 -15.37 -2.21
N ALA A 113 -3.34 -15.54 -3.43
CA ALA A 113 -2.56 -16.12 -4.50
C ALA A 113 -1.29 -15.31 -4.78
N PRO A 114 -0.20 -15.95 -5.19
CA PRO A 114 1.04 -15.26 -5.56
C PRO A 114 0.82 -14.25 -6.68
N GLY A 115 1.60 -13.18 -6.66
CA GLY A 115 1.56 -12.11 -7.64
C GLY A 115 2.88 -11.34 -7.68
N VAL A 116 2.95 -10.34 -8.53
CA VAL A 116 4.09 -9.41 -8.56
C VAL A 116 3.94 -8.46 -7.37
N ALA A 117 4.93 -8.43 -6.49
CA ALA A 117 4.92 -7.56 -5.33
C ALA A 117 5.27 -6.13 -5.73
N CYS A 118 4.39 -5.20 -5.37
CA CYS A 118 4.54 -3.77 -5.60
C CYS A 118 4.51 -3.00 -4.28
N THR A 119 4.98 -1.77 -4.29
CA THR A 119 4.83 -0.79 -3.23
C THR A 119 4.14 0.46 -3.75
N VAL A 120 3.26 1.02 -2.92
CA VAL A 120 2.66 2.34 -3.15
C VAL A 120 2.95 3.19 -1.93
N GLU A 121 3.55 4.34 -2.16
CA GLU A 121 3.95 5.27 -1.11
C GLU A 121 3.22 6.61 -1.29
N VAL A 122 2.90 7.25 -0.19
CA VAL A 122 2.50 8.66 -0.16
C VAL A 122 3.42 9.39 0.79
N VAL A 123 3.92 10.53 0.36
CA VAL A 123 4.73 11.43 1.19
C VAL A 123 4.21 12.85 1.03
N GLU A 124 4.12 13.59 2.11
CA GLU A 124 3.83 15.02 2.07
C GLU A 124 5.13 15.79 1.79
N ASP A 125 5.27 16.23 0.55
CA ASP A 125 6.42 17.04 0.13
C ASP A 125 6.17 18.52 0.45
N PRO A 126 7.15 19.23 1.06
CA PRO A 126 6.96 20.63 1.43
C PRO A 126 6.69 21.58 0.27
N ALA A 127 7.18 21.25 -0.94
CA ALA A 127 7.06 22.08 -2.13
C ALA A 127 5.84 21.69 -2.99
N PHE A 128 5.56 20.38 -3.11
CA PHE A 128 4.55 19.86 -4.03
C PHE A 128 3.25 19.42 -3.34
N GLY A 129 3.22 19.32 -2.00
CA GLY A 129 2.12 18.71 -1.26
C GLY A 129 2.21 17.18 -1.33
N PRO A 130 1.09 16.45 -1.30
CA PRO A 130 1.15 15.00 -1.34
C PRO A 130 1.67 14.50 -2.69
N VAL A 131 2.64 13.61 -2.65
CA VAL A 131 3.17 12.90 -3.80
C VAL A 131 2.93 11.40 -3.63
N VAL A 132 2.55 10.75 -4.72
CA VAL A 132 2.31 9.30 -4.78
C VAL A 132 3.49 8.65 -5.49
N GLY A 133 4.10 7.68 -4.83
CA GLY A 133 5.16 6.82 -5.36
C GLY A 133 4.64 5.44 -5.72
N PHE A 134 5.19 4.85 -6.78
CA PHE A 134 4.93 3.48 -7.18
C PHE A 134 6.22 2.80 -7.65
N GLY A 135 6.36 1.54 -7.31
CA GLY A 135 7.43 0.67 -7.77
C GLY A 135 7.16 -0.79 -7.44
N LEU A 136 8.09 -1.66 -7.81
CA LEU A 136 8.05 -3.05 -7.39
C LEU A 136 8.72 -3.20 -6.02
N SER A 137 8.18 -4.10 -5.19
CA SER A 137 8.77 -4.43 -3.89
C SER A 137 9.86 -5.48 -4.03
N GLY A 138 10.75 -5.48 -3.06
CA GLY A 138 11.78 -6.48 -2.89
C GLY A 138 13.19 -5.90 -2.84
N PRO A 139 14.18 -6.68 -2.36
CA PRO A 139 15.52 -6.17 -2.05
C PRO A 139 16.21 -5.48 -3.22
N ALA A 140 16.03 -5.97 -4.44
CA ALA A 140 16.65 -5.36 -5.62
C ALA A 140 16.06 -3.98 -5.95
N SER A 141 14.73 -3.85 -5.93
CA SER A 141 14.05 -2.58 -6.18
C SER A 141 14.33 -1.55 -5.09
N GLU A 142 14.34 -2.00 -3.83
CA GLU A 142 14.68 -1.15 -2.68
C GLU A 142 16.14 -0.65 -2.76
N LEU A 143 17.08 -1.54 -3.07
CA LEU A 143 18.49 -1.18 -3.22
C LEU A 143 18.71 -0.16 -4.34
N LEU A 144 17.98 -0.28 -5.45
CA LEU A 144 18.08 0.59 -6.61
C LEU A 144 17.27 1.88 -6.47
N GLY A 145 16.39 1.97 -5.47
CA GLY A 145 15.47 3.09 -5.32
C GLY A 145 14.53 3.25 -6.52
N ASP A 146 14.09 2.11 -7.11
CA ASP A 146 13.30 2.08 -8.35
C ASP A 146 11.83 2.43 -8.09
N LEU A 147 11.61 3.70 -7.71
CA LEU A 147 10.32 4.31 -7.44
C LEU A 147 10.09 5.49 -8.37
N ALA A 148 8.94 5.53 -9.00
CA ALA A 148 8.47 6.69 -9.76
C ALA A 148 7.49 7.50 -8.90
N TRP A 149 7.43 8.83 -9.09
CA TRP A 149 6.65 9.74 -8.26
C TRP A 149 5.80 10.70 -9.05
N ARG A 150 4.58 11.00 -8.57
CA ARG A 150 3.67 12.01 -9.12
C ARG A 150 2.97 12.77 -8.02
N ALA A 151 2.74 14.07 -8.23
CA ALA A 151 1.95 14.88 -7.30
C ALA A 151 0.47 14.46 -7.33
N ALA A 152 -0.15 14.36 -6.16
CA ALA A 152 -1.58 14.12 -6.03
C ALA A 152 -2.41 15.43 -6.25
N PRO A 153 -3.69 15.32 -6.61
CA PRO A 153 -4.40 14.12 -7.04
C PRO A 153 -3.93 13.63 -8.41
N LEU A 154 -4.01 12.32 -8.65
CA LEU A 154 -3.59 11.74 -9.93
C LEU A 154 -4.71 11.81 -10.96
N THR A 155 -4.36 12.12 -12.23
CA THR A 155 -5.25 11.85 -13.36
C THR A 155 -5.07 10.39 -13.83
N ASP A 156 -6.05 9.86 -14.57
CA ASP A 156 -5.98 8.54 -15.20
C ASP A 156 -4.67 8.34 -15.98
N ARG A 157 -4.30 9.34 -16.77
CA ARG A 157 -3.08 9.35 -17.59
C ARG A 157 -1.81 9.39 -16.73
N ALA A 158 -1.83 10.14 -15.63
CA ALA A 158 -0.70 10.21 -14.72
C ALA A 158 -0.50 8.90 -13.97
N ALA A 159 -1.58 8.25 -13.51
CA ALA A 159 -1.54 6.96 -12.86
C ALA A 159 -1.07 5.85 -13.82
N ALA A 160 -1.56 5.85 -15.06
CA ALA A 160 -1.12 4.92 -16.09
C ALA A 160 0.39 5.04 -16.38
N ALA A 161 0.88 6.27 -16.52
CA ALA A 161 2.30 6.51 -16.73
C ALA A 161 3.14 6.09 -15.51
N LEU A 162 2.62 6.32 -14.29
CA LEU A 162 3.30 5.97 -13.05
C LEU A 162 3.51 4.45 -12.90
N VAL A 163 2.55 3.63 -13.33
CA VAL A 163 2.68 2.16 -13.33
C VAL A 163 3.80 1.68 -14.26
N ASP A 164 4.00 2.35 -15.38
CA ASP A 164 4.93 1.91 -16.42
C ASP A 164 6.35 2.51 -16.29
N GLU A 165 6.54 3.47 -15.39
CA GLU A 165 7.80 4.22 -15.28
C GLU A 165 8.94 3.50 -14.53
N PRO A 166 8.69 2.68 -13.48
CA PRO A 166 9.77 1.94 -12.82
C PRO A 166 10.52 1.04 -13.81
N ARG A 167 11.83 0.92 -13.65
CA ARG A 167 12.68 0.07 -14.52
C ARG A 167 12.25 -1.39 -14.50
N ALA A 168 11.71 -1.84 -13.36
CA ALA A 168 11.18 -3.18 -13.18
C ALA A 168 9.75 -3.37 -13.72
N ALA A 169 9.07 -2.34 -14.24
CA ALA A 169 7.71 -2.41 -14.80
C ALA A 169 7.51 -3.52 -15.86
N PRO A 170 8.51 -3.93 -16.66
CA PRO A 170 8.33 -5.08 -17.57
C PRO A 170 7.85 -6.37 -16.88
N LEU A 171 8.10 -6.55 -15.58
CA LEU A 171 7.58 -7.69 -14.81
C LEU A 171 6.05 -7.67 -14.70
N LEU A 172 5.42 -6.50 -14.75
CA LEU A 172 3.97 -6.34 -14.75
C LEU A 172 3.35 -6.74 -16.10
N HIS A 173 4.12 -6.66 -17.17
CA HIS A 173 3.67 -6.90 -18.55
C HIS A 173 3.95 -8.31 -19.06
N GLY A 174 4.35 -9.25 -18.21
CA GLY A 174 4.60 -10.64 -18.63
C GLY A 174 6.02 -10.91 -19.09
N TYR A 175 7.00 -10.35 -18.40
CA TYR A 175 8.42 -10.57 -18.69
C TYR A 175 8.79 -12.05 -18.76
N ARG A 176 9.50 -12.45 -19.83
CA ARG A 176 9.95 -13.83 -20.10
C ARG A 176 8.84 -14.89 -20.07
N GLY A 177 7.62 -14.52 -20.47
CA GLY A 177 6.50 -15.45 -20.56
C GLY A 177 5.71 -15.64 -19.26
N SER A 178 5.96 -14.84 -18.22
CA SER A 178 5.06 -14.75 -17.07
C SER A 178 3.71 -14.14 -17.48
N THR A 179 2.65 -14.46 -16.75
CA THR A 179 1.34 -13.88 -17.02
C THR A 179 1.34 -12.40 -16.65
N PRO A 180 0.88 -11.49 -17.54
CA PRO A 180 0.69 -10.09 -17.20
C PRO A 180 -0.27 -9.92 -16.03
N VAL A 181 -0.04 -8.88 -15.22
CA VAL A 181 -0.96 -8.51 -14.14
C VAL A 181 -2.12 -7.65 -14.67
N ASP A 182 -3.17 -7.51 -13.87
CA ASP A 182 -4.23 -6.54 -14.10
C ASP A 182 -3.69 -5.12 -13.84
N ARG A 183 -3.26 -4.48 -14.93
CA ARG A 183 -2.71 -3.13 -14.90
C ARG A 183 -3.77 -2.10 -14.52
N ASP A 184 -5.00 -2.30 -14.93
CA ASP A 184 -6.09 -1.35 -14.67
C ASP A 184 -6.46 -1.34 -13.18
N ALA A 185 -6.37 -2.48 -12.50
CA ALA A 185 -6.52 -2.56 -11.04
C ALA A 185 -5.42 -1.78 -10.30
N LEU A 186 -4.17 -1.78 -10.80
CA LEU A 186 -3.10 -0.96 -10.22
C LEU A 186 -3.33 0.54 -10.47
N ILE A 187 -3.81 0.91 -11.64
CA ILE A 187 -4.17 2.30 -11.97
C ILE A 187 -5.29 2.78 -11.06
N ASP A 188 -6.36 2.00 -10.89
CA ASP A 188 -7.48 2.34 -10.00
C ASP A 188 -7.01 2.49 -8.55
N LEU A 189 -6.16 1.59 -8.06
CA LEU A 189 -5.55 1.69 -6.73
C LEU A 189 -4.80 3.03 -6.57
N LEU A 190 -3.95 3.39 -7.53
CA LEU A 190 -3.17 4.64 -7.47
C LEU A 190 -4.05 5.88 -7.51
N LEU A 191 -5.12 5.87 -8.30
CA LEU A 191 -6.10 6.96 -8.36
C LEU A 191 -6.79 7.16 -7.02
N ARG A 192 -7.22 6.08 -6.36
CA ARG A 192 -7.85 6.11 -5.03
C ARG A 192 -6.88 6.58 -3.95
N VAL A 193 -5.64 6.09 -3.98
CA VAL A 193 -4.57 6.54 -3.06
C VAL A 193 -4.25 8.02 -3.27
N GLY A 194 -4.16 8.46 -4.52
CA GLY A 194 -3.95 9.88 -4.84
C GLY A 194 -5.09 10.77 -4.34
N ARG A 195 -6.34 10.30 -4.44
CA ARG A 195 -7.52 11.00 -3.91
C ARG A 195 -7.49 11.04 -2.39
N LEU A 196 -7.20 9.91 -1.73
CA LEU A 196 -7.07 9.83 -0.28
C LEU A 196 -6.01 10.82 0.24
N ALA A 197 -4.86 10.87 -0.42
CA ALA A 197 -3.77 11.78 -0.04
C ALA A 197 -4.15 13.26 -0.18
N ASP A 198 -4.95 13.59 -1.20
CA ASP A 198 -5.43 14.96 -1.41
C ASP A 198 -6.48 15.39 -0.39
N ASP A 199 -7.39 14.48 -0.03
CA ASP A 199 -8.47 14.74 0.93
C ASP A 199 -7.98 14.86 2.38
N HIS A 200 -6.81 14.30 2.73
CA HIS A 200 -6.31 14.24 4.11
C HIS A 200 -4.99 15.00 4.34
N PRO A 201 -5.05 16.35 4.55
CA PRO A 201 -3.84 17.17 4.75
C PRO A 201 -3.00 16.82 5.98
N ARG A 202 -3.54 16.04 6.94
CA ARG A 202 -2.82 15.54 8.11
C ARG A 202 -2.04 14.26 7.83
N LEU A 203 -2.30 13.59 6.72
CA LEU A 203 -1.55 12.40 6.31
C LEU A 203 -0.15 12.82 5.86
N ARG A 204 0.88 12.43 6.62
CA ARG A 204 2.28 12.74 6.34
C ARG A 204 2.95 11.69 5.48
N ALA A 205 2.63 10.45 5.76
CA ALA A 205 3.08 9.32 4.97
C ALA A 205 2.03 8.21 4.97
N LEU A 206 1.96 7.46 3.89
CA LEU A 206 1.19 6.24 3.76
C LEU A 206 2.04 5.25 2.98
N SER A 207 2.15 4.01 3.46
CA SER A 207 2.85 2.95 2.75
C SER A 207 1.94 1.74 2.63
N LEU A 208 1.72 1.29 1.39
CA LEU A 208 1.09 0.02 1.07
C LEU A 208 2.19 -0.92 0.55
N ASN A 209 2.68 -1.79 1.42
CA ASN A 209 3.80 -2.68 1.09
C ASN A 209 3.69 -4.02 1.85
N PRO A 210 3.57 -5.17 1.15
CA PRO A 210 3.41 -5.26 -0.29
C PRO A 210 1.95 -5.12 -0.76
N VAL A 211 1.82 -4.69 -2.02
CA VAL A 211 0.63 -4.88 -2.84
C VAL A 211 0.94 -6.01 -3.82
N LEU A 212 0.14 -7.07 -3.82
CA LEU A 212 0.30 -8.16 -4.79
C LEU A 212 -0.57 -7.90 -6.02
N ALA A 213 0.08 -7.66 -7.15
CA ALA A 213 -0.57 -7.51 -8.44
C ALA A 213 -0.66 -8.86 -9.15
N ARG A 214 -1.85 -9.23 -9.62
CA ARG A 214 -2.17 -10.50 -10.27
C ARG A 214 -2.99 -10.26 -11.54
N PRO A 215 -3.18 -11.26 -12.40
CA PRO A 215 -4.02 -11.14 -13.59
C PRO A 215 -5.50 -10.81 -13.31
N ASP A 216 -5.97 -11.07 -12.09
CA ASP A 216 -7.36 -10.89 -11.63
C ASP A 216 -7.54 -9.71 -10.67
N GLY A 217 -6.57 -8.81 -10.57
CA GLY A 217 -6.62 -7.64 -9.71
C GLY A 217 -5.39 -7.45 -8.83
N CYS A 218 -5.53 -6.63 -7.78
CA CYS A 218 -4.47 -6.42 -6.80
C CYS A 218 -4.99 -6.61 -5.36
N SER A 219 -4.08 -6.92 -4.43
CA SER A 219 -4.38 -7.12 -3.01
C SER A 219 -3.38 -6.39 -2.15
N VAL A 220 -3.85 -5.50 -1.28
CA VAL A 220 -3.01 -4.82 -0.28
C VAL A 220 -2.84 -5.73 0.93
N LEU A 221 -1.63 -6.17 1.22
CA LEU A 221 -1.35 -7.07 2.34
C LEU A 221 -1.04 -6.31 3.63
N HIS A 222 -0.48 -5.12 3.49
CA HIS A 222 -0.17 -4.30 4.66
C HIS A 222 -0.25 -2.82 4.31
N VAL A 223 -0.69 -2.05 5.30
CA VAL A 223 -0.73 -0.59 5.25
C VAL A 223 -0.17 -0.02 6.55
N SER A 224 0.62 1.02 6.42
CA SER A 224 1.02 1.89 7.53
C SER A 224 0.79 3.34 7.17
N ALA A 225 0.44 4.16 8.15
CA ALA A 225 0.22 5.59 7.96
C ALA A 225 0.87 6.38 9.08
N GLU A 226 1.39 7.55 8.74
CA GLU A 226 1.89 8.53 9.68
C GLU A 226 1.01 9.78 9.63
N ILE A 227 0.41 10.12 10.76
CA ILE A 227 -0.49 11.25 10.89
C ILE A 227 0.23 12.37 11.63
N GLY A 228 0.35 13.52 10.99
CA GLY A 228 0.92 14.71 11.60
C GLY A 228 -0.09 15.52 12.39
N ALA A 229 0.39 16.48 13.19
CA ALA A 229 -0.44 17.53 13.74
C ALA A 229 -1.11 18.30 12.60
N SER A 230 -2.31 18.86 12.85
CA SER A 230 -3.04 19.70 11.90
C SER A 230 -2.18 20.90 11.50
N GLY A 231 -1.32 20.69 10.52
CA GLY A 231 -0.66 21.78 9.81
C GLY A 231 -1.64 22.25 8.76
N ILE A 232 -2.07 23.51 8.86
CA ILE A 232 -2.70 24.17 7.74
C ILE A 232 -1.73 23.96 6.57
N ARG A 233 -2.13 23.20 5.53
CA ARG A 233 -1.45 23.35 4.23
C ARG A 233 -1.44 24.84 3.99
N ARG A 234 -0.26 25.46 4.12
CA ARG A 234 -0.14 26.87 3.84
C ARG A 234 -0.55 27.03 2.39
N ASP A 235 -1.79 27.49 2.27
CA ASP A 235 -2.37 27.97 1.04
C ASP A 235 -2.73 26.93 -0.04
N SER A 236 -4.04 26.68 -0.15
CA SER A 236 -4.67 26.29 -1.41
C SER A 236 -4.67 27.46 -2.43
N GLY A 237 -3.92 28.52 -2.18
CA GLY A 237 -3.71 29.64 -3.07
C GLY A 237 -2.70 29.32 -4.17
N PRO A 238 -2.63 30.17 -5.20
CA PRO A 238 -1.74 29.94 -6.34
C PRO A 238 -0.29 29.89 -5.90
N ARG A 239 0.34 28.72 -5.96
CA ARG A 239 1.79 28.60 -5.79
C ARG A 239 2.45 29.40 -6.91
N ARG A 240 3.11 30.49 -6.56
CA ARG A 240 3.92 31.24 -7.51
C ARG A 240 5.15 30.40 -7.82
N LEU A 241 5.29 29.93 -9.05
CA LEU A 241 6.58 29.57 -9.59
C LEU A 241 7.43 30.85 -9.51
N ILE A 242 8.42 30.89 -8.64
CA ILE A 242 9.43 31.95 -8.67
C ILE A 242 10.26 31.60 -9.91
N SER A 243 10.08 32.40 -10.97
CA SER A 243 11.00 32.36 -12.10
C SER A 243 12.40 32.73 -11.63
N PRO A 244 13.46 32.05 -12.09
CA PRO A 244 14.84 32.35 -11.76
C PRO A 244 15.23 33.77 -12.12
#